data_13d5656651225be3634e59e2d49ccfbf
#
_entry.id   13d5656651225be3634e59e2d49ccfbf
#
_cell.length_a   1.000
_cell.length_b   1.000
_cell.length_c   1.000
_cell.angle_alpha   90.00
_cell.angle_beta   90.00
_cell.angle_gamma   90.00
#
_symmetry.space_group_name_H-M   'P 1'
#
loop_
_entity.id
_entity.type
_entity.pdbx_description
1 polymer ?
#
loop_
_entity_poly.entity_id
_entity_poly.type
_entity_poly.pdbx_seq_one_letter_code
_entity_poly.pdbx_strand_id
1 'polypeptide(L)'
;MWNTYETAQLRQGEERSMSQIARPSGVLLSAARQPLLPGGMMNDKVNNESVKSPQNKKPDLEAFLKRGLTNEDDIKYVSPGAIPDLDLYMDQITTFMETQLRKSRRYPDDKIMTKTMINNYTKNRLIPPPVKKKYSKEHLLLLIFVYYMKDFLSIGDIKTLLEPLIETYFAKTDPELSLTDIYQSVYELELSQIEPLKKEMLDLYHVAKNTFPDAPEKDRDYLDKFAFICLLSFDVYLKKRIIEHIADEMAGNKEDPRTKKKK
;
A
#
# COMPACT_ATOMS: atom_id res chain seq x y z
N MET A 1 29.89 -16.37 26.16
CA MET A 1 29.72 -17.84 26.12
C MET A 1 28.25 -18.10 25.91
N TRP A 2 27.79 -18.26 24.67
CA TRP A 2 26.40 -18.56 24.32
C TRP A 2 26.30 -20.09 24.13
N ASN A 3 25.29 -20.65 24.73
CA ASN A 3 25.12 -22.09 24.98
C ASN A 3 24.72 -22.84 23.69
N THR A 4 25.55 -23.79 23.27
CA THR A 4 25.45 -24.58 22.04
C THR A 4 24.42 -25.72 22.10
N TYR A 5 23.51 -25.75 23.07
CA TYR A 5 22.55 -26.84 23.24
C TYR A 5 21.14 -26.62 22.71
N GLU A 6 20.77 -25.39 22.29
CA GLU A 6 19.41 -25.09 21.79
C GLU A 6 19.20 -25.25 20.30
N THR A 7 20.29 -25.39 19.52
CA THR A 7 20.19 -25.54 18.05
C THR A 7 19.98 -26.96 17.56
N ALA A 8 20.05 -27.97 18.43
CA ALA A 8 19.90 -29.39 18.03
C ALA A 8 18.44 -29.89 18.07
N GLN A 9 17.54 -29.26 18.79
CA GLN A 9 16.13 -29.72 18.88
C GLN A 9 15.20 -29.15 17.82
N LEU A 10 15.58 -28.09 17.12
CA LEU A 10 14.75 -27.49 16.04
C LEU A 10 14.89 -28.22 14.70
N ARG A 11 15.90 -29.06 14.50
CA ARG A 11 16.11 -29.80 13.23
C ARG A 11 15.35 -31.12 13.10
N GLN A 12 14.77 -31.65 14.15
CA GLN A 12 14.03 -32.93 14.08
C GLN A 12 12.51 -32.79 13.91
N GLY A 13 11.97 -31.57 13.94
CA GLY A 13 10.54 -31.32 13.77
C GLY A 13 10.09 -31.06 12.33
N GLU A 14 10.99 -30.69 11.42
CA GLU A 14 10.62 -30.22 10.05
C GLU A 14 10.64 -31.33 8.97
N GLU A 15 11.21 -32.48 9.21
CA GLU A 15 11.28 -33.55 8.19
C GLU A 15 10.02 -34.43 8.05
N ARG A 16 8.97 -34.22 8.86
CA ARG A 16 7.76 -35.08 8.81
C ARG A 16 6.53 -34.42 8.13
N SER A 17 6.61 -33.22 7.61
CA SER A 17 5.42 -32.51 7.05
C SER A 17 5.40 -32.30 5.55
N MET A 18 6.37 -32.82 4.78
CA MET A 18 6.44 -32.58 3.31
C MET A 18 6.11 -33.77 2.41
N SER A 19 5.38 -34.78 2.88
CA SER A 19 5.08 -35.96 2.04
C SER A 19 3.62 -36.20 1.66
N GLN A 20 2.73 -35.21 1.77
CA GLN A 20 1.34 -35.38 1.29
C GLN A 20 0.79 -34.09 0.66
N ILE A 21 1.21 -33.79 -0.58
CA ILE A 21 0.41 -32.95 -1.48
C ILE A 21 0.24 -33.72 -2.80
N ALA A 22 -0.98 -34.24 -3.00
CA ALA A 22 -1.41 -34.95 -4.17
C ALA A 22 -1.44 -34.04 -5.40
N ARG A 23 -1.00 -34.58 -6.56
CA ARG A 23 -1.11 -33.95 -7.88
C ARG A 23 -2.53 -34.12 -8.42
N PRO A 24 -3.19 -33.11 -8.96
CA PRO A 24 -4.40 -33.31 -9.76
C PRO A 24 -4.04 -33.68 -11.20
N SER A 25 -4.77 -34.67 -11.69
CA SER A 25 -4.70 -35.32 -12.99
C SER A 25 -5.03 -34.41 -14.17
N GLY A 26 -4.45 -34.75 -15.34
CA GLY A 26 -4.54 -34.01 -16.57
C GLY A 26 -5.95 -33.87 -17.16
N VAL A 27 -6.15 -32.79 -17.86
CA VAL A 27 -7.23 -32.60 -18.83
C VAL A 27 -6.61 -32.48 -20.22
N LEU A 28 -6.89 -33.48 -21.05
CA LEU A 28 -6.63 -33.48 -22.47
C LEU A 28 -7.57 -32.47 -23.15
N LEU A 29 -7.02 -31.49 -23.84
CA LEU A 29 -7.77 -30.68 -24.82
C LEU A 29 -7.44 -31.16 -26.21
N SER A 30 -8.46 -31.74 -26.87
CA SER A 30 -8.46 -32.22 -28.24
C SER A 30 -8.37 -31.07 -29.23
N ALA A 31 -7.46 -31.22 -30.20
CA ALA A 31 -7.30 -30.33 -31.34
C ALA A 31 -8.45 -30.53 -32.33
N ALA A 32 -9.22 -29.50 -32.62
CA ALA A 32 -10.12 -29.44 -33.75
C ALA A 32 -9.38 -28.83 -34.96
N ARG A 33 -9.21 -29.67 -36.01
CA ARG A 33 -8.70 -29.25 -37.32
C ARG A 33 -9.79 -28.51 -38.09
N GLN A 34 -9.48 -27.36 -38.68
CA GLN A 34 -10.27 -26.73 -39.74
C GLN A 34 -9.58 -26.91 -41.09
N PRO A 35 -10.35 -27.04 -42.18
CA PRO A 35 -9.84 -27.41 -43.49
C PRO A 35 -9.34 -26.22 -44.32
N LEU A 36 -8.35 -26.49 -45.12
CA LEU A 36 -7.77 -25.64 -46.16
C LEU A 36 -8.75 -25.40 -47.33
N LEU A 37 -8.85 -24.16 -47.79
CA LEU A 37 -9.35 -23.81 -49.11
C LEU A 37 -8.22 -23.27 -49.99
N PRO A 38 -8.23 -23.56 -51.32
CA PRO A 38 -7.11 -23.24 -52.18
C PRO A 38 -7.34 -21.99 -53.07
N GLY A 39 -6.24 -21.34 -53.40
CA GLY A 39 -6.05 -20.69 -54.70
C GLY A 39 -6.32 -19.20 -54.79
N GLY A 40 -5.28 -18.45 -55.10
CA GLY A 40 -5.33 -17.06 -55.57
C GLY A 40 -3.92 -16.46 -55.65
N MET A 41 -3.24 -16.67 -56.78
CA MET A 41 -2.02 -15.91 -57.14
C MET A 41 -2.38 -14.43 -57.36
N MET A 42 -1.69 -13.52 -56.68
CA MET A 42 -1.37 -12.19 -57.21
C MET A 42 -0.05 -11.69 -56.60
N ASN A 43 0.85 -11.42 -57.50
CA ASN A 43 2.16 -10.81 -57.33
C ASN A 43 1.96 -9.32 -56.99
N ASP A 44 2.36 -8.90 -55.84
CA ASP A 44 2.67 -7.48 -55.60
C ASP A 44 3.94 -7.37 -54.74
N LYS A 45 4.91 -6.74 -55.38
CA LYS A 45 6.17 -6.33 -54.75
C LYS A 45 5.85 -5.28 -53.65
N VAL A 46 5.85 -5.71 -52.41
CA VAL A 46 5.81 -4.79 -51.26
C VAL A 46 7.22 -4.63 -50.72
N ASN A 47 7.69 -3.41 -50.78
CA ASN A 47 8.94 -2.93 -50.19
C ASN A 47 9.05 -3.38 -48.74
N ASN A 48 10.12 -4.09 -48.43
CA ASN A 48 10.50 -4.51 -47.11
C ASN A 48 11.19 -3.34 -46.38
N GLU A 49 10.43 -2.30 -46.03
CA GLU A 49 10.83 -1.36 -44.98
C GLU A 49 10.62 -2.05 -43.66
N SER A 50 11.72 -2.47 -43.05
CA SER A 50 11.78 -2.99 -41.69
C SER A 50 11.25 -1.94 -40.72
N VAL A 51 9.95 -2.06 -40.41
CA VAL A 51 9.35 -1.37 -39.24
C VAL A 51 10.07 -1.90 -38.00
N LYS A 52 11.06 -1.14 -37.53
CA LYS A 52 11.66 -1.33 -36.22
C LYS A 52 10.53 -1.21 -35.20
N SER A 53 10.10 -2.33 -34.65
CA SER A 53 9.25 -2.37 -33.47
C SER A 53 9.82 -1.40 -32.44
N PRO A 54 8.98 -0.57 -31.78
CA PRO A 54 9.46 0.31 -30.71
C PRO A 54 10.10 -0.58 -29.66
N GLN A 55 11.41 -0.44 -29.47
CA GLN A 55 12.12 -1.09 -28.38
C GLN A 55 11.45 -0.58 -27.10
N ASN A 56 10.70 -1.46 -26.44
CA ASN A 56 10.09 -1.24 -25.15
C ASN A 56 11.26 -1.11 -24.15
N LYS A 57 11.86 0.10 -24.06
CA LYS A 57 12.87 0.40 -23.04
C LYS A 57 12.19 0.12 -21.71
N LYS A 58 12.63 -0.94 -21.03
CA LYS A 58 12.24 -1.18 -19.63
C LYS A 58 12.42 0.14 -18.87
N PRO A 59 11.42 0.61 -18.11
CA PRO A 59 11.55 1.85 -17.37
C PRO A 59 12.79 1.74 -16.47
N ASP A 60 13.69 2.69 -16.62
CA ASP A 60 14.88 2.79 -15.78
C ASP A 60 14.39 3.13 -14.36
N LEU A 61 14.60 2.19 -13.43
CA LEU A 61 14.15 2.31 -12.04
C LEU A 61 14.78 3.54 -11.36
N GLU A 62 16.05 3.83 -11.66
CA GLU A 62 16.74 5.00 -11.12
C GLU A 62 16.11 6.31 -11.63
N ALA A 63 15.77 6.37 -12.92
CA ALA A 63 15.06 7.50 -13.50
C ALA A 63 13.63 7.62 -12.95
N PHE A 64 12.98 6.49 -12.62
CA PHE A 64 11.70 6.49 -11.92
C PHE A 64 11.84 7.05 -10.51
N LEU A 65 12.81 6.58 -9.71
CA LEU A 65 13.06 7.07 -8.36
C LEU A 65 13.39 8.57 -8.33
N LYS A 66 14.16 9.04 -9.32
CA LYS A 66 14.47 10.47 -9.45
C LYS A 66 13.25 11.32 -9.83
N ARG A 67 12.29 10.77 -10.59
CA ARG A 67 11.10 11.49 -11.09
C ARG A 67 9.85 11.20 -10.29
N GLY A 68 9.64 9.94 -9.92
CA GLY A 68 8.35 9.42 -9.43
C GLY A 68 7.95 9.89 -8.04
N LEU A 69 8.88 10.44 -7.26
CA LEU A 69 8.61 11.05 -5.96
C LEU A 69 8.75 12.59 -6.00
N THR A 70 8.92 13.21 -7.20
CA THR A 70 9.18 14.65 -7.34
C THR A 70 7.94 15.51 -7.47
N ASN A 71 6.84 14.95 -7.93
CA ASN A 71 5.62 15.71 -8.09
C ASN A 71 4.74 15.49 -6.87
N GLU A 72 4.33 16.57 -6.20
CA GLU A 72 3.23 16.55 -5.23
C GLU A 72 2.01 15.79 -5.78
N ASP A 73 1.89 15.77 -7.11
CA ASP A 73 0.92 15.01 -7.88
C ASP A 73 1.09 13.48 -7.83
N ASP A 74 2.25 12.94 -7.52
CA ASP A 74 2.52 11.51 -7.44
C ASP A 74 2.36 10.97 -6.00
N ILE A 75 2.61 11.84 -5.01
CA ILE A 75 2.31 11.59 -3.60
C ILE A 75 0.93 12.18 -3.32
N LYS A 76 -0.10 11.39 -3.58
CA LYS A 76 -1.49 11.82 -3.53
C LYS A 76 -1.98 11.99 -2.09
N TYR A 77 -1.54 13.07 -1.47
CA TYR A 77 -2.12 13.55 -0.23
C TYR A 77 -3.26 14.52 -0.55
N VAL A 78 -4.37 14.42 0.16
CA VAL A 78 -5.49 15.36 -0.04
C VAL A 78 -5.12 16.69 0.58
N SER A 79 -4.90 17.72 -0.26
CA SER A 79 -4.60 19.06 0.23
C SER A 79 -5.72 19.58 1.15
N PRO A 80 -5.41 20.21 2.29
CA PRO A 80 -6.41 20.80 3.18
C PRO A 80 -7.35 21.76 2.47
N GLY A 81 -6.84 22.55 1.51
CA GLY A 81 -7.64 23.47 0.69
C GLY A 81 -8.60 22.80 -0.30
N ALA A 82 -8.40 21.50 -0.61
CA ALA A 82 -9.31 20.75 -1.46
C ALA A 82 -10.53 20.20 -0.69
N ILE A 83 -10.48 20.18 0.66
CA ILE A 83 -11.52 19.60 1.50
C ILE A 83 -12.68 20.60 1.64
N PRO A 84 -13.91 20.26 1.18
CA PRO A 84 -15.04 21.16 1.22
C PRO A 84 -15.47 21.47 2.67
N ASP A 85 -15.76 22.75 2.92
CA ASP A 85 -16.26 23.22 4.22
C ASP A 85 -17.79 23.24 4.24
N LEU A 86 -18.39 22.08 3.98
CA LEU A 86 -19.83 21.87 3.98
C LEU A 86 -20.16 20.40 4.28
N ASP A 87 -21.38 20.16 4.78
CA ASP A 87 -21.87 18.83 5.04
C ASP A 87 -22.23 18.08 3.76
N LEU A 88 -21.65 16.88 3.59
CA LEU A 88 -21.83 16.04 2.41
C LEU A 88 -22.69 14.83 2.68
N TYR A 89 -23.47 14.40 1.68
CA TYR A 89 -24.12 13.09 1.69
C TYR A 89 -23.12 11.98 1.32
N MET A 90 -23.45 10.75 1.65
CA MET A 90 -22.62 9.56 1.41
C MET A 90 -22.09 9.48 -0.04
N ASP A 91 -22.93 9.78 -1.04
CA ASP A 91 -22.52 9.75 -2.45
C ASP A 91 -21.49 10.82 -2.80
N GLN A 92 -21.65 11.98 -2.21
CA GLN A 92 -20.71 13.10 -2.41
C GLN A 92 -19.35 12.79 -1.76
N ILE A 93 -19.34 12.19 -0.56
CA ILE A 93 -18.10 11.74 0.08
C ILE A 93 -17.38 10.70 -0.76
N THR A 94 -18.09 9.65 -1.21
CA THR A 94 -17.45 8.61 -2.03
C THR A 94 -16.91 9.19 -3.33
N THR A 95 -17.62 10.14 -3.96
CA THR A 95 -17.15 10.85 -5.15
C THR A 95 -15.94 11.72 -4.87
N PHE A 96 -15.94 12.45 -3.74
CA PHE A 96 -14.81 13.27 -3.33
C PHE A 96 -13.54 12.41 -3.11
N MET A 97 -13.63 11.37 -2.28
CA MET A 97 -12.52 10.45 -2.02
C MET A 97 -12.00 9.83 -3.32
N GLU A 98 -12.91 9.40 -4.19
CA GLU A 98 -12.58 8.83 -5.49
C GLU A 98 -11.82 9.83 -6.38
N THR A 99 -12.26 11.08 -6.43
CA THR A 99 -11.65 12.13 -7.24
C THR A 99 -10.27 12.50 -6.73
N GLN A 100 -10.13 12.71 -5.42
CA GLN A 100 -8.88 13.16 -4.81
C GLN A 100 -7.81 12.05 -4.80
N LEU A 101 -8.20 10.80 -4.57
CA LEU A 101 -7.28 9.68 -4.36
C LEU A 101 -7.17 8.72 -5.56
N ARG A 102 -7.82 9.04 -6.70
CA ARG A 102 -7.82 8.16 -7.89
C ARG A 102 -6.43 7.76 -8.37
N LYS A 103 -5.47 8.67 -8.29
CA LYS A 103 -4.09 8.42 -8.73
C LYS A 103 -3.28 7.56 -7.75
N SER A 104 -3.75 7.33 -6.52
CA SER A 104 -3.11 6.43 -5.55
C SER A 104 -3.41 4.94 -5.80
N ARG A 105 -4.31 4.63 -6.74
CA ARG A 105 -4.63 3.25 -7.11
C ARG A 105 -3.45 2.59 -7.81
N ARG A 106 -3.21 1.34 -7.48
CA ARG A 106 -2.28 0.49 -8.22
C ARG A 106 -2.90 0.01 -9.54
N TYR A 107 -4.18 -0.36 -9.49
CA TYR A 107 -4.94 -0.84 -10.65
C TYR A 107 -6.21 0.00 -10.85
N PRO A 108 -6.70 0.14 -12.12
CA PRO A 108 -7.90 0.93 -12.41
C PRO A 108 -9.15 0.51 -11.64
N ASP A 109 -9.28 -0.80 -11.34
CA ASP A 109 -10.42 -1.38 -10.64
C ASP A 109 -10.33 -1.33 -9.10
N ASP A 110 -9.20 -0.88 -8.56
CA ASP A 110 -9.02 -0.73 -7.11
C ASP A 110 -10.02 0.29 -6.57
N LYS A 111 -10.69 -0.08 -5.47
CA LYS A 111 -11.69 0.77 -4.81
C LYS A 111 -11.01 1.57 -3.70
N ILE A 112 -11.12 2.89 -3.75
CA ILE A 112 -10.54 3.79 -2.75
C ILE A 112 -11.35 3.74 -1.45
N MET A 113 -12.64 4.15 -1.53
CA MET A 113 -13.52 4.21 -0.38
C MET A 113 -14.97 3.96 -0.84
N THR A 114 -15.55 2.82 -0.44
CA THR A 114 -16.93 2.48 -0.81
C THR A 114 -17.92 2.87 0.28
N LYS A 115 -19.19 3.04 -0.08
CA LYS A 115 -20.27 3.23 0.89
C LYS A 115 -20.29 2.14 1.97
N THR A 116 -20.04 0.89 1.58
CA THR A 116 -19.99 -0.25 2.50
C THR A 116 -18.83 -0.09 3.49
N MET A 117 -17.66 0.37 3.05
CA MET A 117 -16.50 0.63 3.93
C MET A 117 -16.83 1.74 4.94
N ILE A 118 -17.38 2.87 4.50
CA ILE A 118 -17.75 3.99 5.38
C ILE A 118 -18.81 3.55 6.41
N ASN A 119 -19.84 2.80 5.97
CA ASN A 119 -20.85 2.26 6.87
C ASN A 119 -20.24 1.30 7.91
N ASN A 120 -19.28 0.47 7.50
CA ASN A 120 -18.57 -0.41 8.43
C ASN A 120 -17.73 0.37 9.44
N TYR A 121 -17.07 1.44 9.03
CA TYR A 121 -16.30 2.30 9.92
C TYR A 121 -17.19 2.99 10.96
N THR A 122 -18.33 3.52 10.54
CA THR A 122 -19.32 4.11 11.44
C THR A 122 -19.92 3.05 12.41
N LYS A 123 -20.29 1.87 11.90
CA LYS A 123 -20.82 0.77 12.71
C LYS A 123 -19.82 0.29 13.77
N ASN A 124 -18.55 0.24 13.44
CA ASN A 124 -17.48 -0.16 14.35
C ASN A 124 -16.95 1.00 15.22
N ARG A 125 -17.58 2.16 15.16
CA ARG A 125 -17.19 3.36 15.91
C ARG A 125 -15.76 3.82 15.62
N LEU A 126 -15.30 3.59 14.39
CA LEU A 126 -14.02 4.10 13.92
C LEU A 126 -14.14 5.58 13.56
N ILE A 127 -15.30 5.99 13.05
CA ILE A 127 -15.68 7.39 12.84
C ILE A 127 -17.05 7.64 13.47
N PRO A 128 -17.36 8.87 13.90
CA PRO A 128 -18.65 9.24 14.43
C PRO A 128 -19.80 9.01 13.42
N PRO A 129 -21.03 8.80 13.88
CA PRO A 129 -22.16 8.67 12.97
C PRO A 129 -22.52 10.02 12.32
N PRO A 130 -23.00 10.01 11.07
CA PRO A 130 -23.45 11.24 10.41
C PRO A 130 -24.71 11.84 11.05
N VAL A 131 -24.81 13.15 11.04
CA VAL A 131 -25.99 13.88 11.53
C VAL A 131 -26.96 14.07 10.36
N LYS A 132 -28.21 13.60 10.49
CA LYS A 132 -29.24 13.65 9.43
C LYS A 132 -28.74 13.11 8.08
N LYS A 133 -27.95 12.04 8.09
CA LYS A 133 -27.31 11.39 6.92
C LYS A 133 -26.25 12.26 6.23
N LYS A 134 -25.80 13.35 6.87
CA LYS A 134 -24.76 14.23 6.37
C LYS A 134 -23.51 14.07 7.22
N TYR A 135 -22.37 14.13 6.56
CA TYR A 135 -21.02 14.04 7.10
C TYR A 135 -20.36 15.40 7.02
N SER A 136 -19.84 15.90 8.11
CA SER A 136 -19.13 17.18 8.18
C SER A 136 -17.72 17.07 7.57
N LYS A 137 -17.06 18.24 7.41
CA LYS A 137 -15.64 18.31 7.05
C LYS A 137 -14.75 17.42 7.94
N GLU A 138 -15.02 17.39 9.23
CA GLU A 138 -14.26 16.56 10.19
C GLU A 138 -14.39 15.07 9.93
N HIS A 139 -15.57 14.61 9.48
CA HIS A 139 -15.72 13.22 9.04
C HIS A 139 -14.83 12.91 7.81
N LEU A 140 -14.70 13.86 6.87
CA LEU A 140 -13.80 13.68 5.73
C LEU A 140 -12.35 13.58 6.17
N LEU A 141 -11.91 14.45 7.09
CA LEU A 141 -10.56 14.41 7.65
C LEU A 141 -10.25 13.06 8.28
N LEU A 142 -11.18 12.52 9.09
CA LEU A 142 -11.04 11.20 9.70
C LEU A 142 -11.01 10.09 8.63
N LEU A 143 -11.85 10.15 7.59
CA LEU A 143 -11.85 9.17 6.50
C LEU A 143 -10.54 9.19 5.70
N ILE A 144 -9.92 10.35 5.52
CA ILE A 144 -8.62 10.50 4.88
C ILE A 144 -7.53 9.83 5.74
N PHE A 145 -7.49 10.07 7.06
CA PHE A 145 -6.58 9.38 7.96
C PHE A 145 -6.77 7.86 7.91
N VAL A 146 -8.02 7.38 7.97
CA VAL A 146 -8.33 5.94 7.83
C VAL A 146 -7.82 5.41 6.50
N TYR A 147 -7.99 6.15 5.41
CA TYR A 147 -7.54 5.72 4.08
C TYR A 147 -6.04 5.45 4.04
N TYR A 148 -5.22 6.34 4.58
CA TYR A 148 -3.77 6.18 4.59
C TYR A 148 -3.27 5.10 5.55
N MET A 149 -4.00 4.82 6.64
CA MET A 149 -3.61 3.84 7.65
C MET A 149 -4.09 2.41 7.36
N LYS A 150 -5.22 2.25 6.63
CA LYS A 150 -5.93 0.96 6.48
C LYS A 150 -5.12 -0.16 5.81
N ASP A 151 -4.10 0.18 5.03
CA ASP A 151 -3.34 -0.80 4.27
C ASP A 151 -2.20 -1.43 5.08
N PHE A 152 -1.85 -0.85 6.24
CA PHE A 152 -0.78 -1.37 7.10
C PHE A 152 -1.14 -1.51 8.58
N LEU A 153 -2.27 -0.92 9.04
CA LEU A 153 -2.78 -1.08 10.41
C LEU A 153 -4.10 -1.84 10.42
N SER A 154 -4.36 -2.56 11.52
CA SER A 154 -5.65 -3.16 11.76
C SER A 154 -6.71 -2.08 12.06
N ILE A 155 -7.98 -2.38 11.82
CA ILE A 155 -9.09 -1.48 12.18
C ILE A 155 -9.11 -1.19 13.69
N GLY A 156 -8.67 -2.15 14.52
CA GLY A 156 -8.54 -1.97 15.97
C GLY A 156 -7.48 -0.92 16.32
N ASP A 157 -6.30 -1.01 15.70
CA ASP A 157 -5.21 -0.06 15.94
C ASP A 157 -5.61 1.35 15.47
N ILE A 158 -6.20 1.46 14.26
CA ILE A 158 -6.68 2.75 13.75
C ILE A 158 -7.72 3.35 14.69
N LYS A 159 -8.63 2.54 15.24
CA LYS A 159 -9.61 3.01 16.24
C LYS A 159 -8.90 3.54 17.49
N THR A 160 -7.95 2.80 18.03
CA THR A 160 -7.17 3.23 19.21
C THR A 160 -6.47 4.57 18.97
N LEU A 161 -5.90 4.77 17.78
CA LEU A 161 -5.21 6.01 17.40
C LEU A 161 -6.18 7.18 17.23
N LEU A 162 -7.35 6.96 16.63
CA LEU A 162 -8.29 8.04 16.33
C LEU A 162 -9.25 8.36 17.51
N GLU A 163 -9.49 7.44 18.44
CA GLU A 163 -10.45 7.63 19.54
C GLU A 163 -10.12 8.89 20.39
N PRO A 164 -8.89 9.13 20.88
CA PRO A 164 -8.55 10.36 21.60
C PRO A 164 -8.70 11.62 20.74
N LEU A 165 -8.37 11.53 19.46
CA LEU A 165 -8.50 12.63 18.50
C LEU A 165 -9.98 13.03 18.32
N ILE A 166 -10.87 12.02 18.19
CA ILE A 166 -12.31 12.22 18.06
C ILE A 166 -12.90 12.79 19.35
N GLU A 167 -12.56 12.23 20.51
CA GLU A 167 -13.09 12.68 21.80
C GLU A 167 -12.70 14.11 22.11
N THR A 168 -11.51 14.53 21.74
CA THR A 168 -10.97 15.86 22.09
C THR A 168 -11.35 16.91 21.07
N TYR A 169 -11.32 16.61 19.76
CA TYR A 169 -11.36 17.63 18.72
C TYR A 169 -12.56 17.55 17.76
N PHE A 170 -13.27 16.40 17.69
CA PHE A 170 -14.39 16.27 16.77
C PHE A 170 -15.63 17.05 17.25
N ALA A 171 -16.24 17.84 16.35
CA ALA A 171 -17.47 18.64 16.58
C ALA A 171 -17.36 19.57 17.82
N LYS A 172 -16.20 20.08 18.13
CA LYS A 172 -16.01 21.05 19.22
C LYS A 172 -16.33 22.46 18.72
N THR A 173 -17.04 23.21 19.57
CA THR A 173 -17.32 24.61 19.32
C THR A 173 -16.14 25.44 19.81
N ASP A 174 -15.52 26.19 18.90
CA ASP A 174 -14.41 27.12 19.19
C ASP A 174 -13.22 26.46 19.97
N PRO A 175 -12.62 25.39 19.43
CA PRO A 175 -11.46 24.78 20.07
C PRO A 175 -10.21 25.64 19.84
N GLU A 176 -9.30 25.68 20.83
CA GLU A 176 -7.96 26.28 20.66
C GLU A 176 -7.19 25.65 19.50
N LEU A 177 -7.40 24.36 19.25
CA LEU A 177 -6.84 23.60 18.15
C LEU A 177 -7.95 22.77 17.50
N SER A 178 -8.27 23.02 16.24
CA SER A 178 -9.28 22.27 15.51
C SER A 178 -8.72 21.02 14.85
N LEU A 179 -9.60 20.08 14.51
CA LEU A 179 -9.20 18.89 13.70
C LEU A 179 -8.66 19.29 12.32
N THR A 180 -9.09 20.43 11.79
CA THR A 180 -8.54 21.00 10.55
C THR A 180 -7.09 21.46 10.73
N ASP A 181 -6.77 22.11 11.85
CA ASP A 181 -5.40 22.58 12.14
C ASP A 181 -4.46 21.40 12.36
N ILE A 182 -4.94 20.35 13.03
CA ILE A 182 -4.19 19.10 13.19
C ILE A 182 -3.89 18.47 11.82
N TYR A 183 -4.89 18.37 10.95
CA TYR A 183 -4.71 17.83 9.62
C TYR A 183 -3.73 18.67 8.78
N GLN A 184 -3.85 20.01 8.84
CA GLN A 184 -2.94 20.92 8.16
C GLN A 184 -1.50 20.72 8.64
N SER A 185 -1.28 20.63 9.94
CA SER A 185 0.06 20.45 10.52
C SER A 185 0.68 19.10 10.14
N VAL A 186 -0.12 18.01 10.13
CA VAL A 186 0.32 16.69 9.67
C VAL A 186 0.65 16.71 8.19
N TYR A 187 -0.20 17.32 7.37
CA TYR A 187 0.02 17.47 5.93
C TYR A 187 1.34 18.21 5.63
N GLU A 188 1.59 19.34 6.27
CA GLU A 188 2.83 20.12 6.10
C GLU A 188 4.06 19.34 6.57
N LEU A 189 3.96 18.63 7.69
CA LEU A 189 5.03 17.76 8.19
C LEU A 189 5.39 16.67 7.17
N GLU A 190 4.39 15.99 6.61
CA GLU A 190 4.60 14.92 5.63
C GLU A 190 5.16 15.46 4.32
N LEU A 191 4.69 16.61 3.82
CA LEU A 191 5.28 17.27 2.66
C LEU A 191 6.76 17.61 2.87
N SER A 192 7.14 18.05 4.07
CA SER A 192 8.53 18.36 4.39
C SER A 192 9.46 17.14 4.33
N GLN A 193 8.91 15.91 4.45
CA GLN A 193 9.68 14.67 4.44
C GLN A 193 9.86 14.06 3.03
N ILE A 194 9.20 14.60 2.00
CA ILE A 194 9.25 14.04 0.64
C ILE A 194 10.68 14.01 0.10
N GLU A 195 11.39 15.12 0.11
CA GLU A 195 12.77 15.17 -0.41
C GLU A 195 13.78 14.37 0.43
N PRO A 196 13.75 14.39 1.77
CA PRO A 196 14.55 13.47 2.58
C PRO A 196 14.32 12.00 2.27
N LEU A 197 13.05 11.56 2.19
CA LEU A 197 12.68 10.17 1.88
C LEU A 197 13.12 9.76 0.48
N LYS A 198 12.98 10.64 -0.50
CA LYS A 198 13.44 10.40 -1.87
C LYS A 198 14.94 10.18 -1.94
N LYS A 199 15.72 11.00 -1.22
CA LYS A 199 17.16 10.81 -1.12
C LYS A 199 17.50 9.46 -0.49
N GLU A 200 16.85 9.13 0.62
CA GLU A 200 17.00 7.83 1.29
C GLU A 200 16.73 6.66 0.33
N MET A 201 15.63 6.71 -0.46
CA MET A 201 15.30 5.66 -1.44
C MET A 201 16.39 5.50 -2.51
N LEU A 202 16.97 6.60 -2.98
CA LEU A 202 18.07 6.57 -3.95
C LEU A 202 19.34 5.95 -3.34
N ASP A 203 19.66 6.30 -2.10
CA ASP A 203 20.82 5.75 -1.38
C ASP A 203 20.64 4.23 -1.17
N LEU A 204 19.47 3.78 -0.73
CA LEU A 204 19.13 2.36 -0.61
C LEU A 204 19.21 1.61 -1.94
N TYR A 205 18.77 2.24 -3.05
CA TYR A 205 18.88 1.65 -4.37
C TYR A 205 20.34 1.44 -4.79
N HIS A 206 21.21 2.42 -4.53
CA HIS A 206 22.65 2.30 -4.80
C HIS A 206 23.31 1.20 -3.96
N VAL A 207 22.92 1.05 -2.70
CA VAL A 207 23.37 -0.08 -1.86
C VAL A 207 22.93 -1.42 -2.47
N ALA A 208 21.67 -1.52 -2.89
CA ALA A 208 21.12 -2.75 -3.49
C ALA A 208 21.88 -3.16 -4.76
N LYS A 209 22.22 -2.20 -5.65
CA LYS A 209 22.98 -2.45 -6.89
C LYS A 209 24.39 -3.00 -6.65
N ASN A 210 24.97 -2.79 -5.49
CA ASN A 210 26.31 -3.26 -5.13
C ASN A 210 26.30 -4.54 -4.28
N THR A 211 25.13 -5.15 -4.08
CA THR A 211 24.99 -6.32 -3.20
C THR A 211 25.56 -7.59 -3.84
N PHE A 212 25.44 -7.74 -5.16
CA PHE A 212 25.86 -8.95 -5.89
C PHE A 212 26.88 -8.64 -7.00
N PRO A 213 28.12 -8.26 -6.64
CA PRO A 213 29.13 -7.83 -7.64
C PRO A 213 29.49 -8.94 -8.64
N ASP A 214 29.48 -10.20 -8.20
CA ASP A 214 29.86 -11.37 -9.00
C ASP A 214 28.66 -12.01 -9.74
N ALA A 215 27.48 -11.40 -9.69
CA ALA A 215 26.30 -11.93 -10.36
C ALA A 215 26.48 -11.99 -11.89
N PRO A 216 26.02 -13.07 -12.55
CA PRO A 216 25.99 -13.13 -14.02
C PRO A 216 25.23 -11.94 -14.62
N GLU A 217 25.74 -11.37 -15.71
CA GLU A 217 25.15 -10.16 -16.33
C GLU A 217 23.66 -10.31 -16.66
N LYS A 218 23.25 -11.49 -17.11
CA LYS A 218 21.84 -11.81 -17.43
C LYS A 218 20.91 -11.73 -16.20
N ASP A 219 21.43 -11.94 -15.00
CA ASP A 219 20.66 -12.02 -13.77
C ASP A 219 20.75 -10.73 -12.92
N ARG A 220 21.72 -9.85 -13.25
CA ARG A 220 22.04 -8.65 -12.46
C ARG A 220 20.87 -7.72 -12.27
N ASP A 221 20.16 -7.34 -13.34
CA ASP A 221 18.98 -6.46 -13.26
C ASP A 221 17.88 -7.02 -12.33
N TYR A 222 17.67 -8.34 -12.36
CA TYR A 222 16.72 -9.00 -11.46
C TYR A 222 17.20 -8.99 -10.00
N LEU A 223 18.47 -9.36 -9.78
CA LEU A 223 19.04 -9.44 -8.42
C LEU A 223 19.13 -8.08 -7.74
N ASP A 224 19.50 -7.03 -8.48
CA ASP A 224 19.54 -5.65 -7.98
C ASP A 224 18.14 -5.20 -7.53
N LYS A 225 17.12 -5.45 -8.35
CA LYS A 225 15.73 -5.15 -8.00
C LYS A 225 15.24 -5.99 -6.81
N PHE A 226 15.61 -7.25 -6.77
CA PHE A 226 15.25 -8.14 -5.66
C PHE A 226 15.88 -7.67 -4.35
N ALA A 227 17.17 -7.34 -4.34
CA ALA A 227 17.84 -6.77 -3.16
C ALA A 227 17.18 -5.47 -2.70
N PHE A 228 16.84 -4.59 -3.64
CA PHE A 228 16.17 -3.34 -3.31
C PHE A 228 14.77 -3.56 -2.70
N ILE A 229 13.98 -4.49 -3.27
CA ILE A 229 12.68 -4.87 -2.69
C ILE A 229 12.86 -5.43 -1.28
N CYS A 230 13.88 -6.26 -1.03
CA CYS A 230 14.16 -6.80 0.30
C CYS A 230 14.48 -5.69 1.31
N LEU A 231 15.32 -4.70 0.93
CA LEU A 231 15.63 -3.56 1.78
C LEU A 231 14.37 -2.73 2.10
N LEU A 232 13.57 -2.39 1.10
CA LEU A 232 12.32 -1.65 1.30
C LEU A 232 11.32 -2.42 2.16
N SER A 233 11.21 -3.74 1.96
CA SER A 233 10.31 -4.59 2.75
C SER A 233 10.74 -4.64 4.22
N PHE A 234 12.03 -4.68 4.49
CA PHE A 234 12.57 -4.67 5.84
C PHE A 234 12.33 -3.31 6.52
N ASP A 235 12.54 -2.20 5.81
CA ASP A 235 12.25 -0.86 6.30
C ASP A 235 10.76 -0.69 6.66
N VAL A 236 9.86 -1.09 5.78
CA VAL A 236 8.41 -1.09 6.03
C VAL A 236 8.07 -1.95 7.26
N TYR A 237 8.69 -3.14 7.39
CA TYR A 237 8.48 -4.02 8.53
C TYR A 237 8.88 -3.35 9.85
N LEU A 238 10.06 -2.71 9.90
CA LEU A 238 10.53 -2.03 11.11
C LEU A 238 9.63 -0.83 11.47
N LYS A 239 9.29 0.01 10.50
CA LYS A 239 8.40 1.16 10.71
C LYS A 239 7.01 0.71 11.20
N LYS A 240 6.46 -0.35 10.60
CA LYS A 240 5.20 -0.93 11.05
C LYS A 240 5.27 -1.39 12.50
N ARG A 241 6.35 -2.09 12.92
CA ARG A 241 6.55 -2.54 14.30
C ARG A 241 6.59 -1.38 15.31
N ILE A 242 7.21 -0.26 14.93
CA ILE A 242 7.23 0.96 15.76
C ILE A 242 5.83 1.54 15.90
N ILE A 243 5.07 1.64 14.80
CA ILE A 243 3.70 2.17 14.81
C ILE A 243 2.79 1.28 15.67
N GLU A 244 2.87 -0.06 15.53
CA GLU A 244 2.12 -1.00 16.35
C GLU A 244 2.45 -0.85 17.85
N HIS A 245 3.73 -0.67 18.18
CA HIS A 245 4.15 -0.45 19.56
C HIS A 245 3.56 0.85 20.16
N ILE A 246 3.60 1.94 19.39
CA ILE A 246 2.99 3.21 19.81
C ILE A 246 1.46 3.05 19.98
N ALA A 247 0.80 2.33 19.08
CA ALA A 247 -0.63 2.05 19.19
C ALA A 247 -0.96 1.23 20.45
N ASP A 248 -0.14 0.25 20.81
CA ASP A 248 -0.26 -0.53 22.04
C ASP A 248 -0.07 0.32 23.29
N GLU A 249 0.90 1.25 23.30
CA GLU A 249 1.09 2.21 24.39
C GLU A 249 -0.12 3.13 24.55
N MET A 250 -0.66 3.67 23.46
CA MET A 250 -1.86 4.52 23.47
C MET A 250 -3.11 3.77 23.93
N ALA A 251 -3.20 2.45 23.65
CA ALA A 251 -4.28 1.61 24.18
C ALA A 251 -4.25 1.47 25.72
N GLY A 252 -3.17 1.89 26.36
CA GLY A 252 -2.97 1.74 27.80
C GLY A 252 -2.91 0.28 28.19
N ASN A 253 -1.76 -0.37 28.04
CA ASN A 253 -1.44 -1.74 28.52
C ASN A 253 -2.66 -2.64 28.80
N LYS A 254 -3.53 -2.82 27.82
CA LYS A 254 -4.51 -3.92 27.86
C LYS A 254 -3.64 -5.17 27.85
N GLU A 255 -3.53 -5.84 29.01
CA GLU A 255 -2.73 -7.04 29.25
C GLU A 255 -2.67 -7.93 28.00
N ASP A 256 -1.47 -8.25 27.55
CA ASP A 256 -1.22 -9.15 26.42
C ASP A 256 -2.13 -10.40 26.57
N PRO A 257 -3.05 -10.66 25.62
CA PRO A 257 -3.91 -11.86 25.71
C PRO A 257 -3.15 -13.16 25.84
N ARG A 258 -1.82 -13.16 25.54
CA ARG A 258 -0.91 -14.28 25.66
C ARG A 258 -0.51 -14.59 27.11
N THR A 259 -0.64 -13.64 28.03
CA THR A 259 -0.33 -13.84 29.46
C THR A 259 -1.46 -14.51 30.23
N LYS A 260 -2.69 -14.55 29.70
CA LYS A 260 -3.86 -15.17 30.36
C LYS A 260 -3.94 -16.71 30.23
N LYS A 261 -3.02 -17.37 29.51
CA LYS A 261 -3.03 -18.85 29.35
C LYS A 261 -2.11 -19.61 30.31
N LYS A 262 -1.66 -18.98 31.40
CA LYS A 262 -0.89 -19.68 32.45
C LYS A 262 -1.52 -19.43 33.83
N LYS A 263 -2.73 -19.92 34.03
CA LYS A 263 -3.26 -20.25 35.36
C LYS A 263 -4.18 -21.45 35.23
#